data_5cf5736807af54a6537b6dd150ca73a3
#
_entry.id   5cf5736807af54a6537b6dd150ca73a3
#
_cell.length_a   1.000
_cell.length_b   1.000
_cell.length_c   1.000
_cell.angle_alpha   90.00
_cell.angle_beta   90.00
_cell.angle_gamma   90.00
#
_symmetry.space_group_name_H-M   'P 1'
#
loop_
_entity.id
_entity.type
_entity.pdbx_description
1 polymer ?
#
loop_
_entity_poly.entity_id
_entity_poly.type
_entity_poly.pdbx_seq_one_letter_code
_entity_poly.pdbx_strand_id
1 'polypeptide(L)'
;MNYSADFLLPIKLISIEDAALTRETGSSKRLTKTTLPTDIRWVKVLEFLRSNNLAPNSRKLYERELKRFLAWSELHYHELRPRHFALYKEYLRDELRTDVGKPLSKSTINASIAALKSFFKWMCYTYPDIIATNPTLGIKLEKVPLPPAQSLTPEQMEQVWSALELLGETKQRDTALVHILSHGLRAGEVVQLNVGSFDGKLLFLPDTKTNEPRLVPLRKESREVVADYLQLRSQQGEVLNSLSPLMISHHASYKGERLSYHGIYFAVEKIGEIAHIEDLHPHSFRHTYATDLLLLGVDPSHARKLTGHQSEKAFRRYTLRSEQSAAIAAYYRAIGEEAE
;
A
#
# COMPACT_ATOMS: atom_id res chain seq x y z
N MET A 1 -28.16 1.77 -46.57
CA MET A 1 -27.28 2.85 -46.20
C MET A 1 -25.99 2.23 -45.66
N ASN A 2 -24.95 2.32 -46.48
CA ASN A 2 -23.63 1.74 -46.22
C ASN A 2 -22.92 2.58 -45.13
N TYR A 3 -22.48 1.96 -44.06
CA TYR A 3 -21.44 2.53 -43.21
C TYR A 3 -20.10 1.86 -43.54
N SER A 4 -19.26 2.65 -44.17
CA SER A 4 -17.90 2.30 -44.58
C SER A 4 -17.02 2.05 -43.37
N ALA A 5 -16.30 0.95 -43.47
CA ALA A 5 -15.12 0.65 -42.67
C ALA A 5 -13.98 1.59 -43.11
N ASP A 6 -13.54 2.49 -42.23
CA ASP A 6 -12.23 3.15 -42.33
C ASP A 6 -11.93 3.91 -41.04
N PHE A 7 -11.31 3.22 -40.07
CA PHE A 7 -10.49 3.83 -39.03
C PHE A 7 -9.47 2.81 -38.49
N LEU A 8 -8.69 2.26 -39.42
CA LEU A 8 -7.42 1.62 -39.03
C LEU A 8 -6.30 2.57 -39.46
N LEU A 9 -5.82 3.39 -38.54
CA LEU A 9 -4.55 4.09 -38.72
C LEU A 9 -3.43 3.05 -38.84
N PRO A 10 -2.59 3.08 -39.88
CA PRO A 10 -1.52 2.16 -40.08
C PRO A 10 -0.46 2.40 -39.00
N ILE A 11 -0.16 1.37 -38.19
CA ILE A 11 1.00 1.35 -37.34
C ILE A 11 2.22 1.38 -38.26
N LYS A 12 2.89 2.51 -38.35
CA LYS A 12 4.17 2.65 -39.06
C LYS A 12 5.19 1.80 -38.32
N LEU A 13 5.57 0.69 -38.92
CA LEU A 13 6.76 -0.07 -38.54
C LEU A 13 7.96 0.81 -38.87
N ILE A 14 8.59 1.38 -37.84
CA ILE A 14 9.85 2.09 -37.99
C ILE A 14 10.92 1.03 -38.23
N SER A 15 11.52 1.04 -39.42
CA SER A 15 12.64 0.17 -39.76
C SER A 15 13.88 0.54 -38.93
N ILE A 16 14.72 -0.48 -38.67
CA ILE A 16 15.91 -0.38 -37.81
C ILE A 16 16.96 0.62 -38.36
N GLU A 17 16.79 1.09 -39.60
CA GLU A 17 17.74 2.00 -40.24
C GLU A 17 17.55 3.49 -39.93
N ASP A 18 16.38 3.91 -39.46
CA ASP A 18 16.08 5.32 -39.15
C ASP A 18 16.58 5.78 -37.76
N ALA A 19 17.17 4.89 -36.96
CA ALA A 19 17.70 5.19 -35.63
C ALA A 19 19.18 5.62 -35.62
N ALA A 20 19.82 5.69 -36.77
CA ALA A 20 21.29 5.90 -36.86
C ALA A 20 21.73 7.34 -37.16
N LEU A 21 20.84 8.30 -37.34
CA LEU A 21 21.16 9.67 -37.74
C LEU A 21 20.61 10.72 -36.78
N THR A 22 21.13 10.74 -35.56
CA THR A 22 21.28 11.97 -34.75
C THR A 22 22.31 11.72 -33.65
N ARG A 23 23.59 11.78 -34.01
CA ARG A 23 24.66 12.08 -33.07
C ARG A 23 24.97 13.55 -33.20
N GLU A 24 24.75 14.31 -32.07
CA GLU A 24 25.73 15.20 -31.49
C GLU A 24 25.12 15.91 -30.29
N THR A 25 25.84 15.79 -29.26
CA THR A 25 26.28 16.59 -28.12
C THR A 25 25.66 16.25 -26.75
N GLY A 26 26.53 15.68 -25.91
CA GLY A 26 26.70 16.06 -24.52
C GLY A 26 25.75 15.44 -23.48
N SER A 27 26.22 14.42 -22.85
CA SER A 27 25.94 13.93 -21.51
C SER A 27 25.57 12.42 -21.49
N SER A 28 26.56 11.65 -21.05
CA SER A 28 26.46 10.20 -20.90
C SER A 28 25.47 9.80 -19.82
N LYS A 29 24.19 9.72 -20.14
CA LYS A 29 23.25 8.85 -19.42
C LYS A 29 23.32 7.49 -20.08
N ARG A 30 23.86 6.49 -19.36
CA ARG A 30 23.79 5.09 -19.74
C ARG A 30 22.34 4.72 -20.03
N LEU A 31 21.98 4.70 -21.31
CA LEU A 31 20.77 4.06 -21.80
C LEU A 31 20.90 2.56 -21.50
N THR A 32 20.22 2.08 -20.48
CA THR A 32 19.99 0.66 -20.31
C THR A 32 19.33 0.16 -21.58
N LYS A 33 20.01 -0.75 -22.30
CA LYS A 33 19.43 -1.48 -23.43
C LYS A 33 18.12 -2.09 -22.98
N THR A 34 17.01 -1.49 -23.39
CA THR A 34 15.68 -2.10 -23.28
C THR A 34 15.69 -3.23 -24.30
N THR A 35 16.09 -4.43 -23.89
CA THR A 35 15.85 -5.62 -24.70
C THR A 35 14.36 -5.72 -24.88
N LEU A 36 13.89 -5.61 -26.13
CA LEU A 36 12.52 -5.90 -26.50
C LEU A 36 12.17 -7.28 -25.91
N PRO A 37 11.01 -7.44 -25.28
CA PRO A 37 10.64 -8.72 -24.72
C PRO A 37 10.57 -9.73 -25.87
N THR A 38 11.40 -10.77 -25.81
CA THR A 38 11.48 -11.86 -26.79
C THR A 38 10.18 -12.69 -26.81
N ASP A 39 9.36 -12.57 -25.79
CA ASP A 39 8.12 -13.30 -25.67
C ASP A 39 6.92 -12.45 -26.18
N ILE A 40 6.34 -12.85 -27.30
CA ILE A 40 5.19 -12.17 -27.91
C ILE A 40 3.97 -12.11 -26.97
N ARG A 41 3.84 -13.04 -26.01
CA ARG A 41 2.77 -13.04 -25.03
C ARG A 41 2.86 -11.81 -24.12
N TRP A 42 4.07 -11.28 -23.90
CA TRP A 42 4.29 -10.08 -23.11
C TRP A 42 3.65 -8.83 -23.68
N VAL A 43 3.48 -8.77 -24.99
CA VAL A 43 2.78 -7.65 -25.65
C VAL A 43 1.35 -7.50 -25.11
N LYS A 44 0.64 -8.60 -24.91
CA LYS A 44 -0.73 -8.60 -24.36
C LYS A 44 -0.74 -8.19 -22.89
N VAL A 45 0.29 -8.51 -22.12
CA VAL A 45 0.44 -8.03 -20.75
C VAL A 45 0.64 -6.52 -20.71
N LEU A 46 1.50 -5.97 -21.56
CA LEU A 46 1.72 -4.53 -21.64
C LEU A 46 0.45 -3.77 -22.04
N GLU A 47 -0.31 -4.32 -22.98
CA GLU A 47 -1.58 -3.77 -23.41
C GLU A 47 -2.61 -3.77 -22.27
N PHE A 48 -2.75 -4.89 -21.55
CA PHE A 48 -3.58 -4.97 -20.33
C PHE A 48 -3.19 -3.92 -19.29
N LEU A 49 -1.89 -3.78 -19.01
CA LEU A 49 -1.39 -2.82 -18.02
C LEU A 49 -1.61 -1.36 -18.44
N ARG A 50 -1.73 -1.08 -19.75
CA ARG A 50 -2.02 0.26 -20.28
C ARG A 50 -3.51 0.55 -20.33
N SER A 51 -4.33 -0.41 -20.76
CA SER A 51 -5.77 -0.24 -20.97
C SER A 51 -6.58 -0.21 -19.67
N ASN A 52 -6.01 -0.72 -18.56
CA ASN A 52 -6.67 -0.71 -17.26
C ASN A 52 -6.12 0.41 -16.38
N ASN A 53 -7.03 1.19 -15.80
CA ASN A 53 -6.68 2.29 -14.90
C ASN A 53 -6.23 1.75 -13.52
N LEU A 54 -5.07 1.06 -13.50
CA LEU A 54 -4.52 0.45 -12.30
C LEU A 54 -3.75 1.48 -11.48
N ALA A 55 -3.97 1.49 -10.17
CA ALA A 55 -3.12 2.23 -9.25
C ALA A 55 -1.64 1.78 -9.41
N PRO A 56 -0.65 2.69 -9.26
CA PRO A 56 0.77 2.40 -9.53
C PRO A 56 1.30 1.13 -8.86
N ASN A 57 0.95 0.90 -7.59
CA ASN A 57 1.38 -0.30 -6.86
C ASN A 57 0.68 -1.58 -7.37
N SER A 58 -0.59 -1.50 -7.74
CA SER A 58 -1.32 -2.62 -8.35
C SER A 58 -0.73 -2.96 -9.72
N ARG A 59 -0.36 -1.95 -10.51
CA ARG A 59 0.31 -2.15 -11.80
C ARG A 59 1.64 -2.87 -11.64
N LYS A 60 2.51 -2.43 -10.71
CA LYS A 60 3.79 -3.10 -10.40
C LYS A 60 3.58 -4.54 -9.95
N LEU A 61 2.59 -4.78 -9.08
CA LEU A 61 2.25 -6.13 -8.63
C LEU A 61 1.80 -7.01 -9.81
N TYR A 62 0.87 -6.53 -10.62
CA TYR A 62 0.35 -7.30 -11.77
C TYR A 62 1.45 -7.59 -12.80
N GLU A 63 2.27 -6.60 -13.10
CA GLU A 63 3.42 -6.76 -13.99
C GLU A 63 4.35 -7.87 -13.50
N ARG A 64 4.73 -7.85 -12.22
CA ARG A 64 5.59 -8.86 -11.60
C ARG A 64 4.97 -10.26 -11.66
N GLU A 65 3.69 -10.38 -11.28
CA GLU A 65 3.03 -11.68 -11.21
C GLU A 65 2.76 -12.28 -12.60
N LEU A 66 2.39 -11.46 -13.57
CA LEU A 66 2.20 -11.89 -14.96
C LEU A 66 3.54 -12.27 -15.60
N LYS A 67 4.61 -11.53 -15.34
CA LYS A 67 5.95 -11.89 -15.78
C LYS A 67 6.39 -13.25 -15.22
N ARG A 68 6.12 -13.49 -13.93
CA ARG A 68 6.41 -14.77 -13.26
C ARG A 68 5.63 -15.92 -13.90
N PHE A 69 4.36 -15.74 -14.19
CA PHE A 69 3.53 -16.76 -14.84
C PHE A 69 4.02 -17.08 -16.25
N LEU A 70 4.36 -16.08 -17.05
CA LEU A 70 4.90 -16.31 -18.41
C LEU A 70 6.27 -16.98 -18.41
N ALA A 71 7.09 -16.75 -17.39
CA ALA A 71 8.37 -17.44 -17.21
C ALA A 71 8.18 -18.92 -16.79
N TRP A 72 7.11 -19.23 -16.05
CA TRP A 72 6.79 -20.59 -15.63
C TRP A 72 6.12 -21.41 -16.75
N SER A 73 5.27 -20.79 -17.57
CA SER A 73 4.49 -21.46 -18.63
C SER A 73 4.98 -21.07 -20.01
N GLU A 74 5.38 -22.05 -20.82
CA GLU A 74 5.74 -21.87 -22.23
C GLU A 74 4.52 -21.88 -23.17
N LEU A 75 3.35 -22.27 -22.67
CA LEU A 75 2.12 -22.42 -23.46
C LEU A 75 1.62 -21.07 -24.00
N HIS A 76 1.11 -21.06 -25.22
CA HIS A 76 0.38 -19.94 -25.78
C HIS A 76 -0.98 -19.76 -25.08
N TYR A 77 -1.54 -18.57 -25.15
CA TYR A 77 -2.80 -18.25 -24.45
C TYR A 77 -3.97 -19.16 -24.84
N HIS A 78 -4.09 -19.55 -26.09
CA HIS A 78 -5.17 -20.44 -26.58
C HIS A 78 -5.01 -21.92 -26.09
N GLU A 79 -3.83 -22.30 -25.64
CA GLU A 79 -3.55 -23.63 -25.11
C GLU A 79 -3.83 -23.76 -23.63
N LEU A 80 -3.91 -22.62 -22.92
CA LEU A 80 -4.12 -22.58 -21.48
C LEU A 80 -5.50 -23.13 -21.10
N ARG A 81 -5.51 -24.02 -20.12
CA ARG A 81 -6.70 -24.68 -19.57
C ARG A 81 -6.70 -24.53 -18.05
N PRO A 82 -7.84 -24.68 -17.37
CA PRO A 82 -7.94 -24.57 -15.91
C PRO A 82 -6.91 -25.40 -15.14
N ARG A 83 -6.58 -26.58 -15.63
CA ARG A 83 -5.56 -27.46 -15.02
C ARG A 83 -4.18 -26.80 -14.90
N HIS A 84 -3.78 -25.97 -15.89
CA HIS A 84 -2.46 -25.33 -15.86
C HIS A 84 -2.37 -24.27 -14.75
N PHE A 85 -3.48 -23.60 -14.45
CA PHE A 85 -3.55 -22.65 -13.33
C PHE A 85 -3.60 -23.35 -11.97
N ALA A 86 -4.20 -24.56 -11.89
CA ALA A 86 -4.10 -25.38 -10.69
C ALA A 86 -2.65 -25.80 -10.41
N LEU A 87 -1.94 -26.29 -11.43
CA LEU A 87 -0.51 -26.63 -11.35
C LEU A 87 0.35 -25.41 -11.00
N TYR A 88 0.06 -24.25 -11.60
CA TYR A 88 0.78 -23.03 -11.23
C TYR A 88 0.56 -22.62 -9.78
N LYS A 89 -0.65 -22.79 -9.26
CA LYS A 89 -0.95 -22.53 -7.86
C LYS A 89 -0.19 -23.48 -6.92
N GLU A 90 -0.06 -24.75 -7.30
CA GLU A 90 0.77 -25.75 -6.59
C GLU A 90 2.25 -25.35 -6.62
N TYR A 91 2.77 -24.97 -7.78
CA TYR A 91 4.13 -24.42 -7.92
C TYR A 91 4.39 -23.24 -6.99
N LEU A 92 3.45 -22.26 -6.94
CA LEU A 92 3.58 -21.10 -6.05
C LEU A 92 3.62 -21.51 -4.56
N ARG A 93 2.88 -22.54 -4.18
CA ARG A 93 2.77 -23.01 -2.80
C ARG A 93 3.95 -23.87 -2.39
N ASP A 94 4.33 -24.82 -3.23
CA ASP A 94 5.18 -25.94 -2.85
C ASP A 94 6.65 -25.79 -3.32
N GLU A 95 6.88 -25.11 -4.46
CA GLU A 95 8.21 -25.01 -5.06
C GLU A 95 8.80 -23.60 -4.93
N LEU A 96 8.00 -22.55 -5.18
CA LEU A 96 8.52 -21.18 -5.17
C LEU A 96 8.86 -20.72 -3.76
N ARG A 97 10.06 -20.14 -3.64
CA ARG A 97 10.55 -19.58 -2.36
C ARG A 97 10.80 -18.07 -2.48
N THR A 98 10.76 -17.38 -1.38
CA THR A 98 11.21 -15.98 -1.28
C THR A 98 12.73 -15.90 -1.40
N ASP A 99 13.27 -14.70 -1.59
CA ASP A 99 14.72 -14.45 -1.66
C ASP A 99 15.47 -14.94 -0.40
N VAL A 100 14.76 -15.06 0.73
CA VAL A 100 15.28 -15.62 1.99
C VAL A 100 14.94 -17.11 2.18
N GLY A 101 14.53 -17.81 1.13
CA GLY A 101 14.27 -19.25 1.12
C GLY A 101 12.96 -19.70 1.80
N LYS A 102 12.11 -18.77 2.26
CA LYS A 102 10.83 -19.11 2.90
C LYS A 102 9.74 -19.41 1.86
N PRO A 103 8.77 -20.29 2.15
CA PRO A 103 7.60 -20.49 1.29
C PRO A 103 6.78 -19.20 1.17
N LEU A 104 6.09 -19.04 0.05
CA LEU A 104 5.19 -17.90 -0.14
C LEU A 104 4.02 -17.94 0.85
N SER A 105 3.63 -16.78 1.37
CA SER A 105 2.43 -16.66 2.19
C SER A 105 1.16 -16.91 1.35
N LYS A 106 0.09 -17.43 1.99
CA LYS A 106 -1.21 -17.60 1.34
C LYS A 106 -1.74 -16.30 0.73
N SER A 107 -1.48 -15.16 1.38
CA SER A 107 -1.86 -13.84 0.85
C SER A 107 -1.09 -13.49 -0.42
N THR A 108 0.20 -13.83 -0.50
CA THR A 108 1.03 -13.63 -1.69
C THR A 108 0.55 -14.51 -2.84
N ILE A 109 0.26 -15.79 -2.57
CA ILE A 109 -0.31 -16.70 -3.57
C ILE A 109 -1.65 -16.15 -4.09
N ASN A 110 -2.52 -15.69 -3.20
CA ASN A 110 -3.80 -15.10 -3.59
C ASN A 110 -3.65 -13.84 -4.43
N ALA A 111 -2.66 -12.99 -4.14
CA ALA A 111 -2.37 -11.80 -4.93
C ALA A 111 -1.91 -12.18 -6.36
N SER A 112 -1.07 -13.20 -6.50
CA SER A 112 -0.65 -13.73 -7.79
C SER A 112 -1.84 -14.26 -8.60
N ILE A 113 -2.66 -15.12 -7.98
CA ILE A 113 -3.87 -15.66 -8.64
C ILE A 113 -4.87 -14.55 -9.01
N ALA A 114 -5.02 -13.53 -8.18
CA ALA A 114 -5.90 -12.39 -8.47
C ALA A 114 -5.42 -11.59 -9.69
N ALA A 115 -4.10 -11.38 -9.85
CA ALA A 115 -3.53 -10.74 -11.02
C ALA A 115 -3.84 -11.54 -12.30
N LEU A 116 -3.65 -12.87 -12.27
CA LEU A 116 -4.00 -13.75 -13.38
C LEU A 116 -5.49 -13.72 -13.70
N LYS A 117 -6.36 -13.80 -12.69
CA LYS A 117 -7.82 -13.71 -12.90
C LYS A 117 -8.23 -12.40 -13.59
N SER A 118 -7.64 -11.28 -13.17
CA SER A 118 -7.90 -9.98 -13.76
C SER A 118 -7.44 -9.92 -15.22
N PHE A 119 -6.23 -10.40 -15.49
CA PHE A 119 -5.66 -10.43 -16.83
C PHE A 119 -6.48 -11.33 -17.78
N PHE A 120 -6.78 -12.56 -17.38
CA PHE A 120 -7.54 -13.48 -18.23
C PHE A 120 -9.01 -13.10 -18.41
N LYS A 121 -9.60 -12.41 -17.44
CA LYS A 121 -10.92 -11.78 -17.61
C LYS A 121 -10.88 -10.72 -18.71
N TRP A 122 -9.87 -9.85 -18.69
CA TRP A 122 -9.66 -8.84 -19.72
C TRP A 122 -9.36 -9.47 -21.07
N MET A 123 -8.50 -10.51 -21.13
CA MET A 123 -8.17 -11.24 -22.36
C MET A 123 -9.41 -11.82 -23.03
N CYS A 124 -10.29 -12.49 -22.30
CA CYS A 124 -11.52 -13.05 -22.86
C CYS A 124 -12.48 -11.99 -23.39
N TYR A 125 -12.50 -10.82 -22.76
CA TYR A 125 -13.33 -9.72 -23.22
C TYR A 125 -12.76 -9.04 -24.47
N THR A 126 -11.44 -8.82 -24.48
CA THR A 126 -10.76 -8.06 -25.54
C THR A 126 -10.38 -8.94 -26.75
N TYR A 127 -10.07 -10.20 -26.51
CA TYR A 127 -9.56 -11.15 -27.51
C TYR A 127 -10.29 -12.50 -27.43
N PRO A 128 -11.62 -12.52 -27.68
CA PRO A 128 -12.41 -13.76 -27.61
C PRO A 128 -11.95 -14.81 -28.63
N ASP A 129 -11.38 -14.39 -29.75
CA ASP A 129 -10.82 -15.29 -30.77
C ASP A 129 -9.55 -16.04 -30.28
N ILE A 130 -8.81 -15.48 -29.33
CA ILE A 130 -7.64 -16.11 -28.73
C ILE A 130 -8.06 -16.98 -27.55
N ILE A 131 -8.93 -16.47 -26.68
CA ILE A 131 -9.44 -17.16 -25.49
C ILE A 131 -10.94 -16.90 -25.36
N ALA A 132 -11.76 -17.86 -25.80
CA ALA A 132 -13.21 -17.74 -25.72
C ALA A 132 -13.74 -17.91 -24.26
N THR A 133 -13.05 -18.69 -23.43
CA THR A 133 -13.47 -18.99 -22.06
C THR A 133 -12.34 -18.70 -21.09
N ASN A 134 -12.66 -17.99 -20.00
CA ASN A 134 -11.67 -17.63 -18.99
C ASN A 134 -11.13 -18.89 -18.25
N PRO A 135 -9.86 -19.28 -18.47
CA PRO A 135 -9.30 -20.49 -17.91
C PRO A 135 -9.01 -20.40 -16.41
N THR A 136 -9.17 -19.22 -15.82
CA THR A 136 -9.00 -19.02 -14.37
C THR A 136 -10.31 -19.14 -13.59
N LEU A 137 -11.43 -19.40 -14.27
CA LEU A 137 -12.71 -19.70 -13.62
C LEU A 137 -12.56 -20.98 -12.79
N GLY A 138 -13.15 -21.00 -11.60
CA GLY A 138 -13.09 -22.15 -10.71
C GLY A 138 -11.84 -22.27 -9.84
N ILE A 139 -10.78 -21.50 -10.08
CA ILE A 139 -9.62 -21.49 -9.19
C ILE A 139 -10.01 -20.82 -7.87
N LYS A 140 -10.00 -21.61 -6.80
CA LYS A 140 -10.26 -21.11 -5.44
C LYS A 140 -9.01 -20.46 -4.86
N LEU A 141 -9.20 -19.33 -4.21
CA LEU A 141 -8.15 -18.69 -3.41
C LEU A 141 -7.89 -19.48 -2.13
N GLU A 142 -6.68 -19.35 -1.59
CA GLU A 142 -6.34 -19.89 -0.27
C GLU A 142 -7.20 -19.23 0.81
N LYS A 143 -7.66 -20.03 1.78
CA LYS A 143 -8.29 -19.48 2.97
C LYS A 143 -7.21 -18.84 3.84
N VAL A 144 -7.26 -17.53 3.95
CA VAL A 144 -6.38 -16.75 4.83
C VAL A 144 -7.19 -16.41 6.08
N PRO A 145 -6.81 -16.91 7.25
CA PRO A 145 -7.41 -16.47 8.50
C PRO A 145 -7.25 -14.94 8.61
N LEU A 146 -8.24 -14.27 9.15
CA LEU A 146 -8.12 -12.87 9.50
C LEU A 146 -7.33 -12.80 10.82
N PRO A 147 -6.03 -12.46 10.82
CA PRO A 147 -5.29 -12.36 12.06
C PRO A 147 -5.88 -11.24 12.93
N PRO A 148 -5.88 -11.39 14.26
CA PRO A 148 -6.22 -10.28 15.15
C PRO A 148 -5.35 -9.06 14.81
N ALA A 149 -5.88 -7.87 15.04
CA ALA A 149 -5.09 -6.66 14.87
C ALA A 149 -3.95 -6.67 15.91
N GLN A 150 -2.74 -6.52 15.44
CA GLN A 150 -1.57 -6.35 16.32
C GLN A 150 -1.50 -4.87 16.74
N SER A 151 -2.26 -4.52 17.77
CA SER A 151 -2.16 -3.20 18.42
C SER A 151 -1.01 -3.21 19.42
N LEU A 152 -0.33 -2.07 19.50
CA LEU A 152 0.69 -1.86 20.54
C LEU A 152 0.02 -1.82 21.92
N THR A 153 0.65 -2.42 22.91
CA THR A 153 0.21 -2.30 24.30
C THR A 153 0.56 -0.91 24.87
N PRO A 154 -0.05 -0.48 25.99
CA PRO A 154 0.35 0.76 26.65
C PRO A 154 1.85 0.81 26.95
N GLU A 155 2.45 -0.28 27.44
CA GLU A 155 3.87 -0.40 27.75
C GLU A 155 4.73 -0.26 26.50
N GLN A 156 4.32 -0.86 25.38
CA GLN A 156 5.02 -0.69 24.11
C GLN A 156 4.92 0.75 23.61
N MET A 157 3.79 1.42 23.80
CA MET A 157 3.68 2.84 23.46
C MET A 157 4.60 3.71 24.33
N GLU A 158 4.76 3.42 25.63
CA GLU A 158 5.72 4.10 26.50
C GLU A 158 7.16 3.86 26.03
N GLN A 159 7.49 2.64 25.61
CA GLN A 159 8.80 2.34 25.00
C GLN A 159 9.04 3.14 23.72
N VAL A 160 8.01 3.30 22.86
CA VAL A 160 8.10 4.15 21.66
C VAL A 160 8.38 5.61 22.04
N TRP A 161 7.65 6.17 23.02
CA TRP A 161 7.90 7.55 23.50
C TRP A 161 9.30 7.72 24.08
N SER A 162 9.76 6.75 24.86
CA SER A 162 11.12 6.76 25.41
C SER A 162 12.19 6.66 24.33
N ALA A 163 11.96 5.85 23.29
CA ALA A 163 12.87 5.70 22.16
C ALA A 163 13.00 7.01 21.35
N LEU A 164 11.92 7.77 21.20
CA LEU A 164 11.94 9.08 20.53
C LEU A 164 12.85 10.08 21.26
N GLU A 165 12.95 10.02 22.58
CA GLU A 165 13.84 10.88 23.36
C GLU A 165 15.32 10.65 23.04
N LEU A 166 15.68 9.44 22.59
CA LEU A 166 17.04 9.04 22.26
C LEU A 166 17.46 9.39 20.82
N LEU A 167 16.51 9.88 20.00
CA LEU A 167 16.81 10.30 18.64
C LEU A 167 17.52 11.65 18.64
N GLY A 168 18.54 11.79 17.80
CA GLY A 168 19.30 13.04 17.64
C GLY A 168 18.54 14.08 16.79
N GLU A 169 19.12 14.47 15.65
CA GLU A 169 18.59 15.54 14.77
C GLU A 169 17.16 15.26 14.24
N THR A 170 16.72 14.01 14.21
CA THR A 170 15.40 13.65 13.69
C THR A 170 14.31 13.63 14.76
N LYS A 171 14.65 13.85 16.06
CA LYS A 171 13.72 13.72 17.18
C LYS A 171 12.40 14.46 16.95
N GLN A 172 12.45 15.77 16.68
CA GLN A 172 11.22 16.58 16.56
C GLN A 172 10.35 16.13 15.40
N ARG A 173 10.98 15.82 14.25
CA ARG A 173 10.28 15.27 13.08
C ARG A 173 9.64 13.93 13.41
N ASP A 174 10.38 13.00 14.01
CA ASP A 174 9.92 11.65 14.26
C ASP A 174 8.87 11.61 15.37
N THR A 175 8.97 12.48 16.36
CA THR A 175 7.93 12.68 17.37
C THR A 175 6.63 13.16 16.70
N ALA A 176 6.68 14.19 15.88
CA ALA A 176 5.50 14.67 15.13
C ALA A 176 4.95 13.57 14.18
N LEU A 177 5.81 12.79 13.53
CA LEU A 177 5.41 11.66 12.68
C LEU A 177 4.66 10.59 13.48
N VAL A 178 5.17 10.17 14.63
CA VAL A 178 4.51 9.16 15.48
C VAL A 178 3.18 9.68 16.02
N HIS A 179 3.10 10.95 16.46
CA HIS A 179 1.82 11.55 16.84
C HIS A 179 0.79 11.52 15.72
N ILE A 180 1.18 11.84 14.47
CA ILE A 180 0.29 11.77 13.31
C ILE A 180 -0.12 10.32 13.00
N LEU A 181 0.82 9.37 12.98
CA LEU A 181 0.53 7.96 12.75
C LEU A 181 -0.40 7.37 13.81
N SER A 182 -0.27 7.81 15.08
CA SER A 182 -1.11 7.42 16.20
C SER A 182 -2.56 7.90 16.10
N HIS A 183 -2.91 8.69 15.09
CA HIS A 183 -4.28 9.04 14.72
C HIS A 183 -4.80 8.23 13.52
N GLY A 184 -4.16 7.09 13.22
CA GLY A 184 -4.63 6.10 12.29
C GLY A 184 -4.39 6.42 10.81
N LEU A 185 -3.49 7.34 10.49
CA LEU A 185 -3.12 7.63 9.11
C LEU A 185 -2.29 6.49 8.51
N ARG A 186 -2.46 6.26 7.21
CA ARG A 186 -1.55 5.38 6.45
C ARG A 186 -0.27 6.14 6.12
N ALA A 187 0.86 5.45 6.05
CA ALA A 187 2.13 6.06 5.64
C ALA A 187 2.02 6.83 4.31
N GLY A 188 1.30 6.28 3.32
CA GLY A 188 1.06 6.97 2.06
C GLY A 188 0.22 8.23 2.17
N GLU A 189 -0.66 8.32 3.15
CA GLU A 189 -1.45 9.53 3.44
C GLU A 189 -0.55 10.59 4.10
N VAL A 190 0.31 10.18 5.03
CA VAL A 190 1.29 11.08 5.67
C VAL A 190 2.25 11.69 4.65
N VAL A 191 2.71 10.91 3.68
CA VAL A 191 3.54 11.43 2.57
C VAL A 191 2.87 12.59 1.83
N GLN A 192 1.56 12.56 1.67
CA GLN A 192 0.83 13.57 0.89
C GLN A 192 0.48 14.83 1.67
N LEU A 193 0.63 14.83 3.00
CA LEU A 193 0.31 15.99 3.82
C LEU A 193 1.21 17.18 3.49
N ASN A 194 0.57 18.34 3.39
CA ASN A 194 1.21 19.65 3.33
C ASN A 194 0.98 20.41 4.63
N VAL A 195 1.72 21.48 4.86
CA VAL A 195 1.50 22.37 6.00
C VAL A 195 0.06 22.87 6.03
N GLY A 196 -0.52 23.25 4.88
CA GLY A 196 -1.91 23.65 4.78
C GLY A 196 -2.94 22.51 5.01
N SER A 197 -2.51 21.27 5.15
CA SER A 197 -3.38 20.17 5.57
C SER A 197 -3.67 20.20 7.08
N PHE A 198 -2.93 20.95 7.87
CA PHE A 198 -3.09 21.09 9.31
C PHE A 198 -3.65 22.48 9.63
N ASP A 199 -4.83 22.56 10.23
CA ASP A 199 -5.50 23.80 10.62
C ASP A 199 -5.28 24.18 12.11
N GLY A 200 -4.37 23.47 12.80
CA GLY A 200 -4.14 23.60 14.24
C GLY A 200 -5.01 22.66 15.11
N LYS A 201 -5.99 21.97 14.52
CA LYS A 201 -6.90 21.04 15.24
C LYS A 201 -7.13 19.74 14.49
N LEU A 202 -7.27 19.82 13.17
CA LEU A 202 -7.61 18.73 12.27
C LEU A 202 -6.52 18.57 11.21
N LEU A 203 -6.39 17.34 10.72
CA LEU A 203 -5.68 17.07 9.48
C LEU A 203 -6.68 16.82 8.36
N PHE A 204 -6.58 17.58 7.29
CA PHE A 204 -7.37 17.41 6.08
C PHE A 204 -6.60 16.49 5.10
N LEU A 205 -7.24 15.39 4.73
CA LEU A 205 -6.73 14.41 3.75
C LEU A 205 -7.55 14.54 2.46
N PRO A 206 -7.07 15.31 1.45
CA PRO A 206 -7.86 15.66 0.27
C PRO A 206 -8.08 14.48 -0.67
N ASP A 207 -7.12 13.58 -0.76
CA ASP A 207 -7.16 12.41 -1.62
C ASP A 207 -6.70 11.18 -0.83
N THR A 208 -7.57 10.20 -0.77
CA THR A 208 -7.26 8.88 -0.24
C THR A 208 -7.32 7.88 -1.38
N LYS A 209 -6.72 6.70 -1.22
CA LYS A 209 -6.83 5.59 -2.18
C LYS A 209 -8.28 5.30 -2.64
N THR A 210 -9.25 5.93 -1.99
CA THR A 210 -10.69 5.74 -2.12
C THR A 210 -11.41 6.93 -2.70
N ASN A 211 -10.70 8.00 -3.03
CA ASN A 211 -11.26 9.28 -3.50
C ASN A 211 -12.29 9.90 -2.54
N GLU A 212 -12.28 9.53 -1.27
CA GLU A 212 -13.10 10.17 -0.25
C GLU A 212 -12.22 11.03 0.66
N PRO A 213 -12.32 12.36 0.59
CA PRO A 213 -11.62 13.25 1.51
C PRO A 213 -12.12 13.01 2.94
N ARG A 214 -11.21 13.09 3.92
CA ARG A 214 -11.59 12.97 5.32
C ARG A 214 -10.83 13.94 6.21
N LEU A 215 -11.45 14.26 7.33
CA LEU A 215 -10.86 15.02 8.42
C LEU A 215 -10.45 14.05 9.54
N VAL A 216 -9.26 14.22 10.07
CA VAL A 216 -8.74 13.44 11.20
C VAL A 216 -8.50 14.38 12.37
N PRO A 217 -9.28 14.24 13.46
CA PRO A 217 -9.08 15.07 14.66
C PRO A 217 -7.81 14.64 15.39
N LEU A 218 -7.00 15.63 15.79
CA LEU A 218 -5.82 15.40 16.61
C LEU A 218 -6.11 15.66 18.09
N ARG A 219 -5.53 14.82 18.96
CA ARG A 219 -5.50 15.08 20.41
C ARG A 219 -4.73 16.37 20.69
N LYS A 220 -5.02 17.04 21.81
CA LYS A 220 -4.38 18.32 22.19
C LYS A 220 -2.86 18.24 22.12
N GLU A 221 -2.28 17.26 22.76
CA GLU A 221 -0.83 17.00 22.76
C GLU A 221 -0.25 16.86 21.34
N SER A 222 -0.90 16.08 20.48
CA SER A 222 -0.46 15.91 19.09
C SER A 222 -0.51 17.20 18.27
N ARG A 223 -1.46 18.07 18.56
CA ARG A 223 -1.55 19.40 17.93
C ARG A 223 -0.38 20.28 18.32
N GLU A 224 -0.04 20.30 19.60
CA GLU A 224 1.10 21.05 20.14
C GLU A 224 2.40 20.56 19.52
N VAL A 225 2.64 19.24 19.51
CA VAL A 225 3.86 18.64 18.92
C VAL A 225 3.99 18.95 17.42
N VAL A 226 2.90 18.88 16.66
CA VAL A 226 2.94 19.22 15.22
C VAL A 226 3.22 20.72 15.02
N ALA A 227 2.60 21.57 15.82
CA ALA A 227 2.83 23.02 15.78
C ALA A 227 4.29 23.37 16.15
N ASP A 228 4.83 22.78 17.21
CA ASP A 228 6.24 22.98 17.63
C ASP A 228 7.22 22.54 16.56
N TYR A 229 6.96 21.40 15.90
CA TYR A 229 7.78 20.96 14.77
C TYR A 229 7.78 21.97 13.63
N LEU A 230 6.63 22.53 13.26
CA LEU A 230 6.55 23.54 12.21
C LEU A 230 7.21 24.85 12.63
N GLN A 231 7.05 25.26 13.88
CA GLN A 231 7.73 26.44 14.44
C GLN A 231 9.25 26.28 14.40
N LEU A 232 9.78 25.11 14.78
CA LEU A 232 11.21 24.81 14.72
C LEU A 232 11.74 24.94 13.29
N ARG A 233 11.03 24.40 12.29
CA ARG A 233 11.43 24.51 10.88
C ARG A 233 11.51 25.99 10.44
N SER A 234 10.54 26.80 10.85
CA SER A 234 10.52 28.23 10.58
C SER A 234 11.70 28.95 11.25
N GLN A 235 12.02 28.61 12.49
CA GLN A 235 13.18 29.16 13.21
C GLN A 235 14.52 28.76 12.58
N GLN A 236 14.58 27.61 11.91
CA GLN A 236 15.73 27.14 11.14
C GLN A 236 15.84 27.83 9.76
N GLY A 237 14.98 28.80 9.46
CA GLY A 237 15.03 29.62 8.25
C GLY A 237 14.20 29.07 7.09
N GLU A 238 13.38 28.03 7.29
CA GLU A 238 12.51 27.52 6.23
C GLU A 238 11.27 28.43 6.06
N VAL A 239 11.01 28.85 4.82
CA VAL A 239 9.81 29.63 4.47
C VAL A 239 8.66 28.66 4.23
N LEU A 240 7.81 28.46 5.24
CA LEU A 240 6.67 27.59 5.16
C LEU A 240 5.46 28.26 4.49
N ASN A 241 4.82 27.55 3.59
CA ASN A 241 3.53 27.94 3.00
C ASN A 241 2.59 26.72 2.99
N SER A 242 1.33 26.91 2.57
CA SER A 242 0.32 25.86 2.58
C SER A 242 0.67 24.65 1.72
N LEU A 243 1.53 24.77 0.72
CA LEU A 243 1.96 23.70 -0.18
C LEU A 243 3.27 23.04 0.26
N SER A 244 3.98 23.62 1.23
CA SER A 244 5.19 23.02 1.80
C SER A 244 4.90 21.65 2.38
N PRO A 245 5.77 20.62 2.19
CA PRO A 245 5.56 19.31 2.80
C PRO A 245 5.42 19.40 4.32
N LEU A 246 4.45 18.70 4.91
CA LEU A 246 4.32 18.64 6.36
C LEU A 246 5.50 17.91 7.00
N MET A 247 5.92 16.78 6.43
CA MET A 247 7.08 15.99 6.88
C MET A 247 8.21 16.09 5.86
N ILE A 248 9.44 16.41 6.34
CA ILE A 248 10.62 16.54 5.49
C ILE A 248 11.70 15.50 5.83
N SER A 249 12.54 15.21 4.86
CA SER A 249 13.69 14.33 5.00
C SER A 249 14.87 15.05 5.65
N HIS A 250 15.55 14.36 6.58
CA HIS A 250 16.83 14.79 7.14
C HIS A 250 18.02 14.02 6.54
N HIS A 251 17.76 13.12 5.58
CA HIS A 251 18.81 12.39 4.88
C HIS A 251 19.65 13.33 4.01
N ALA A 252 20.96 13.23 4.07
CA ALA A 252 21.88 14.17 3.42
C ALA A 252 21.56 14.43 1.93
N SER A 253 21.21 13.38 1.18
CA SER A 253 20.89 13.50 -0.27
C SER A 253 19.51 14.09 -0.56
N TYR A 254 18.63 14.20 0.43
CA TYR A 254 17.22 14.60 0.27
C TYR A 254 16.78 15.57 1.38
N LYS A 255 17.75 16.25 2.01
CA LYS A 255 17.48 17.16 3.14
C LYS A 255 16.54 18.28 2.71
N GLY A 256 15.44 18.45 3.49
CA GLY A 256 14.40 19.44 3.21
C GLY A 256 13.35 18.99 2.18
N GLU A 257 13.57 17.91 1.44
CA GLU A 257 12.55 17.37 0.54
C GLU A 257 11.45 16.65 1.32
N ARG A 258 10.32 16.41 0.67
CA ARG A 258 9.22 15.63 1.23
C ARG A 258 9.68 14.25 1.72
N LEU A 259 9.34 13.90 2.95
CA LEU A 259 9.65 12.58 3.49
C LEU A 259 8.93 11.51 2.67
N SER A 260 9.70 10.59 2.10
CA SER A 260 9.19 9.53 1.24
C SER A 260 8.50 8.42 2.05
N TYR A 261 7.72 7.58 1.36
CA TYR A 261 7.13 6.38 1.96
C TYR A 261 8.16 5.48 2.65
N HIS A 262 9.29 5.23 1.97
CA HIS A 262 10.41 4.47 2.55
C HIS A 262 11.05 5.20 3.74
N GLY A 263 11.15 6.52 3.68
CA GLY A 263 11.67 7.33 4.79
C GLY A 263 10.80 7.21 6.05
N ILE A 264 9.47 7.17 5.90
CA ILE A 264 8.54 6.93 7.02
C ILE A 264 8.77 5.53 7.61
N TYR A 265 8.86 4.50 6.77
CA TYR A 265 9.10 3.12 7.24
C TYR A 265 10.43 3.01 7.95
N PHE A 266 11.51 3.55 7.39
CA PHE A 266 12.84 3.56 8.00
C PHE A 266 12.86 4.29 9.36
N ALA A 267 12.18 5.45 9.46
CA ALA A 267 12.08 6.18 10.72
C ALA A 267 11.37 5.33 11.80
N VAL A 268 10.27 4.68 11.46
CA VAL A 268 9.51 3.84 12.40
C VAL A 268 10.27 2.57 12.75
N GLU A 269 10.95 1.93 11.80
CA GLU A 269 11.81 0.75 12.04
C GLU A 269 12.92 1.09 13.02
N LYS A 270 13.62 2.22 12.82
CA LYS A 270 14.65 2.70 13.74
C LYS A 270 14.12 2.95 15.16
N ILE A 271 12.90 3.51 15.29
CA ILE A 271 12.25 3.67 16.59
C ILE A 271 11.98 2.29 17.21
N GLY A 272 11.51 1.32 16.41
CA GLY A 272 11.28 -0.05 16.86
C GLY A 272 12.54 -0.75 17.38
N GLU A 273 13.67 -0.56 16.68
CA GLU A 273 14.97 -1.09 17.13
C GLU A 273 15.37 -0.52 18.51
N ILE A 274 15.24 0.80 18.70
CA ILE A 274 15.57 1.47 19.96
C ILE A 274 14.58 1.06 21.07
N ALA A 275 13.30 0.93 20.74
CA ALA A 275 12.24 0.53 21.65
C ALA A 275 12.23 -0.99 21.96
N HIS A 276 13.07 -1.79 21.28
CA HIS A 276 13.08 -3.25 21.35
C HIS A 276 11.72 -3.88 21.01
N ILE A 277 11.00 -3.30 20.03
CA ILE A 277 9.72 -3.80 19.51
C ILE A 277 9.96 -4.40 18.12
N GLU A 278 9.90 -5.73 18.02
CA GLU A 278 10.01 -6.42 16.74
C GLU A 278 8.86 -6.03 15.80
N ASP A 279 9.18 -5.92 14.51
CA ASP A 279 8.21 -5.63 13.43
C ASP A 279 7.38 -4.34 13.65
N LEU A 280 7.89 -3.34 14.39
CA LEU A 280 7.22 -2.05 14.48
C LEU A 280 7.17 -1.37 13.10
N HIS A 281 5.98 -1.03 12.66
CA HIS A 281 5.75 -0.41 11.36
C HIS A 281 4.60 0.61 11.43
N PRO A 282 4.42 1.51 10.44
CA PRO A 282 3.37 2.54 10.50
C PRO A 282 1.95 2.00 10.70
N HIS A 283 1.65 0.80 10.22
CA HIS A 283 0.35 0.18 10.44
C HIS A 283 0.11 -0.26 11.90
N SER A 284 1.16 -0.49 12.70
CA SER A 284 1.02 -0.81 14.12
C SER A 284 0.29 0.29 14.87
N PHE A 285 0.66 1.56 14.65
CA PHE A 285 -0.04 2.73 15.22
C PHE A 285 -1.49 2.83 14.78
N ARG A 286 -1.76 2.56 13.50
CA ARG A 286 -3.11 2.57 12.98
C ARG A 286 -3.97 1.43 13.55
N HIS A 287 -3.38 0.27 13.80
CA HIS A 287 -4.04 -0.84 14.48
C HIS A 287 -4.38 -0.46 15.91
N THR A 288 -3.43 0.14 16.63
CA THR A 288 -3.64 0.65 17.99
C THR A 288 -4.76 1.68 18.02
N TYR A 289 -4.72 2.71 17.17
CA TYR A 289 -5.76 3.73 17.11
C TYR A 289 -7.15 3.16 16.84
N ALA A 290 -7.28 2.24 15.88
CA ALA A 290 -8.56 1.60 15.56
C ALA A 290 -9.11 0.77 16.75
N THR A 291 -8.23 0.08 17.48
CA THR A 291 -8.58 -0.69 18.68
C THR A 291 -8.97 0.25 19.82
N ASP A 292 -8.19 1.31 20.06
CA ASP A 292 -8.45 2.29 21.13
C ASP A 292 -9.78 3.00 20.95
N LEU A 293 -10.14 3.40 19.72
CA LEU A 293 -11.44 4.00 19.45
C LEU A 293 -12.60 3.10 19.88
N LEU A 294 -12.50 1.80 19.62
CA LEU A 294 -13.53 0.84 20.01
C LEU A 294 -13.56 0.59 21.52
N LEU A 295 -12.39 0.55 22.17
CA LEU A 295 -12.27 0.43 23.63
C LEU A 295 -12.82 1.67 24.34
N LEU A 296 -12.70 2.85 23.73
CA LEU A 296 -13.29 4.10 24.20
C LEU A 296 -14.81 4.17 23.93
N GLY A 297 -15.42 3.14 23.35
CA GLY A 297 -16.84 3.09 23.05
C GLY A 297 -17.28 3.89 21.82
N VAL A 298 -16.36 4.29 20.95
CA VAL A 298 -16.71 4.94 19.68
C VAL A 298 -17.40 3.90 18.77
N ASP A 299 -18.55 4.28 18.22
CA ASP A 299 -19.32 3.43 17.32
C ASP A 299 -18.43 2.91 16.17
N PRO A 300 -18.47 1.59 15.86
CA PRO A 300 -17.64 1.00 14.82
C PRO A 300 -17.72 1.68 13.45
N SER A 301 -18.90 2.22 13.10
CA SER A 301 -19.08 2.95 11.83
C SER A 301 -18.33 4.29 11.84
N HIS A 302 -18.32 4.99 12.96
CA HIS A 302 -17.55 6.22 13.14
C HIS A 302 -16.04 5.94 13.20
N ALA A 303 -15.62 4.93 13.98
CA ALA A 303 -14.23 4.51 14.05
C ALA A 303 -13.68 4.11 12.67
N ARG A 304 -14.52 3.42 11.85
CA ARG A 304 -14.20 3.09 10.47
C ARG A 304 -14.00 4.32 9.60
N LYS A 305 -14.84 5.35 9.73
CA LYS A 305 -14.72 6.62 9.00
C LYS A 305 -13.44 7.36 9.40
N LEU A 306 -13.17 7.51 10.70
CA LEU A 306 -11.97 8.16 11.21
C LEU A 306 -10.69 7.50 10.73
N THR A 307 -10.66 6.17 10.75
CA THR A 307 -9.51 5.40 10.25
C THR A 307 -9.49 5.28 8.72
N GLY A 308 -10.56 5.59 7.99
CA GLY A 308 -10.66 5.46 6.54
C GLY A 308 -10.57 3.99 6.06
N HIS A 309 -11.20 3.05 6.77
CA HIS A 309 -11.39 1.68 6.29
C HIS A 309 -12.62 1.62 5.39
N GLN A 310 -12.43 1.23 4.12
CA GLN A 310 -13.50 1.20 3.13
C GLN A 310 -14.51 0.09 3.37
N SER A 311 -14.03 -1.11 3.70
CA SER A 311 -14.92 -2.25 3.89
C SER A 311 -15.07 -2.60 5.36
N GLU A 312 -16.29 -2.92 5.74
CA GLU A 312 -16.61 -3.49 7.04
C GLU A 312 -15.81 -4.77 7.29
N LYS A 313 -15.66 -5.61 6.26
CA LYS A 313 -14.83 -6.82 6.34
C LYS A 313 -13.39 -6.54 6.73
N ALA A 314 -12.78 -5.47 6.21
CA ALA A 314 -11.41 -5.09 6.58
C ALA A 314 -11.33 -4.54 8.01
N PHE A 315 -12.41 -3.90 8.50
CA PHE A 315 -12.50 -3.35 9.85
C PHE A 315 -12.87 -4.40 10.90
N ARG A 316 -13.49 -5.51 10.50
CA ARG A 316 -14.00 -6.55 11.40
C ARG A 316 -12.95 -7.14 12.35
N ARG A 317 -11.66 -7.15 11.96
CA ARG A 317 -10.56 -7.62 12.83
C ARG A 317 -10.46 -6.85 14.15
N TYR A 318 -10.91 -5.61 14.18
CA TYR A 318 -10.90 -4.76 15.38
C TYR A 318 -12.14 -4.98 16.21
N THR A 319 -13.31 -5.12 15.57
CA THR A 319 -14.59 -5.29 16.27
C THR A 319 -14.71 -6.65 16.94
N LEU A 320 -14.12 -7.71 16.37
CA LEU A 320 -14.18 -9.06 16.98
C LEU A 320 -13.66 -9.09 18.42
N ARG A 321 -12.56 -8.38 18.70
CA ARG A 321 -12.00 -8.34 20.07
C ARG A 321 -12.89 -7.51 21.01
N SER A 322 -13.34 -6.33 20.57
CA SER A 322 -14.22 -5.48 21.37
C SER A 322 -15.59 -6.11 21.59
N GLU A 323 -16.14 -6.77 20.58
CA GLU A 323 -17.42 -7.53 20.70
C GLU A 323 -17.29 -8.66 21.72
N GLN A 324 -16.20 -9.41 21.69
CA GLN A 324 -15.96 -10.47 22.67
C GLN A 324 -15.80 -9.93 24.09
N SER A 325 -15.03 -8.87 24.29
CA SER A 325 -14.86 -8.22 25.60
C SER A 325 -16.19 -7.64 26.11
N ALA A 326 -16.96 -6.99 25.23
CA ALA A 326 -18.28 -6.48 25.54
C ALA A 326 -19.27 -7.59 25.91
N ALA A 327 -19.25 -8.71 25.19
CA ALA A 327 -20.09 -9.88 25.48
C ALA A 327 -19.75 -10.50 26.84
N ILE A 328 -18.46 -10.63 27.18
CA ILE A 328 -18.00 -11.12 28.48
C ILE A 328 -18.44 -10.17 29.60
N ALA A 329 -18.24 -8.87 29.44
CA ALA A 329 -18.67 -7.87 30.43
C ALA A 329 -20.21 -7.85 30.58
N ALA A 330 -20.96 -8.01 29.50
CA ALA A 330 -22.43 -8.13 29.54
C ALA A 330 -22.89 -9.38 30.28
N TYR A 331 -22.19 -10.51 30.07
CA TYR A 331 -22.47 -11.76 30.78
C TYR A 331 -22.27 -11.61 32.30
N TYR A 332 -21.10 -11.12 32.74
CA TYR A 332 -20.80 -10.94 34.16
C TYR A 332 -21.79 -9.97 34.81
N ARG A 333 -22.13 -8.87 34.13
CA ARG A 333 -23.14 -7.94 34.61
C ARG A 333 -24.52 -8.61 34.77
N ALA A 334 -24.89 -9.50 33.84
CA ALA A 334 -26.18 -10.18 33.87
C ALA A 334 -26.30 -11.19 35.05
N ILE A 335 -25.17 -11.78 35.46
CA ILE A 335 -25.13 -12.70 36.61
C ILE A 335 -24.79 -12.02 37.94
N GLY A 336 -24.56 -10.68 37.95
CA GLY A 336 -24.25 -9.90 39.15
C GLY A 336 -22.80 -10.03 39.63
N GLU A 337 -21.89 -10.43 38.74
CA GLU A 337 -20.45 -10.49 38.99
C GLU A 337 -19.70 -9.36 38.26
N GLU A 338 -18.56 -8.92 38.81
CA GLU A 338 -17.67 -8.00 38.10
C GLU A 338 -16.75 -8.78 37.17
N ALA A 339 -16.53 -8.26 35.95
CA ALA A 339 -15.52 -8.80 35.06
C ALA A 339 -14.14 -8.32 35.55
N GLU A 340 -13.30 -9.24 36.02
CA GLU A 340 -11.90 -8.96 36.39
C GLU A 340 -11.06 -8.49 35.17
#